data_4cb07636f74512e6851912aad10c672b
#
_entry.id   4cb07636f74512e6851912aad10c672b
#
_cell.length_a   1.000
_cell.length_b   1.000
_cell.length_c   1.000
_cell.angle_alpha   90.00
_cell.angle_beta   90.00
_cell.angle_gamma   90.00
#
_symmetry.space_group_name_H-M   'P 1'
#
loop_
_entity.id
_entity.type
_entity.pdbx_description
1 polymer ?
#
loop_
_entity_poly.entity_id
_entity_poly.type
_entity_poly.pdbx_seq_one_letter_code
_entity_poly.pdbx_strand_id
1 'polypeptide(L)'
;QWMAQSAAVVSFAKDTQEIFVPDSTCYYPGELYMSAHSTHGSITQRLNFTSASTALLRIEADTAEDLLFSGSQWGKDITVSVEQNSVIARHPSGETVTVTFTPNVELAKTDNNYTALVRSPRYPVNVAISFFTSEKEMTANLQNLPSLLNNPAPALQANAERWEGYLTKILRKDMKPEYDRIAVKAVTTLISNWRT
;
A
#
# COMPACT_ATOMS: atom_id res chain seq x y z
N GLN A 1 2.16 -16.92 9.13
CA GLN A 1 3.00 -17.31 7.98
C GLN A 1 3.22 -16.06 7.11
N TRP A 2 4.46 -15.81 6.71
CA TRP A 2 4.78 -14.64 5.88
C TRP A 2 4.45 -14.94 4.42
N MET A 3 3.62 -14.08 3.79
CA MET A 3 3.32 -14.20 2.36
C MET A 3 4.46 -13.66 1.50
N ALA A 4 5.03 -12.53 1.86
CA ALA A 4 6.17 -11.92 1.19
C ALA A 4 7.01 -11.09 2.16
N GLN A 5 8.30 -10.97 1.91
CA GLN A 5 9.14 -9.97 2.56
C GLN A 5 9.02 -8.60 1.87
N SER A 6 8.80 -8.61 0.56
CA SER A 6 8.68 -7.41 -0.28
C SER A 6 7.56 -7.61 -1.31
N ALA A 7 6.33 -7.20 -0.98
CA ALA A 7 5.20 -7.32 -1.90
C ALA A 7 5.23 -6.26 -3.01
N ALA A 8 5.67 -5.04 -2.70
CA ALA A 8 5.83 -3.95 -3.66
C ALA A 8 6.92 -2.99 -3.17
N VAL A 9 8.03 -2.93 -3.89
CA VAL A 9 9.11 -1.95 -3.70
C VAL A 9 9.09 -1.03 -4.90
N VAL A 10 9.20 0.29 -4.68
CA VAL A 10 9.23 1.28 -5.76
C VAL A 10 10.63 1.86 -5.92
N SER A 11 11.04 2.08 -7.17
CA SER A 11 12.26 2.79 -7.57
C SER A 11 11.99 3.61 -8.82
N PHE A 12 12.90 4.51 -9.18
CA PHE A 12 12.93 5.06 -10.52
C PHE A 12 13.50 4.01 -11.49
N ALA A 13 12.94 3.93 -12.72
CA ALA A 13 13.30 2.88 -13.67
C ALA A 13 14.71 3.02 -14.23
N LYS A 14 15.29 4.24 -14.22
CA LYS A 14 16.65 4.50 -14.71
C LYS A 14 17.74 3.85 -13.86
N ASP A 15 17.52 3.73 -12.58
CA ASP A 15 18.47 3.10 -11.68
C ASP A 15 17.75 2.23 -10.64
N THR A 16 17.58 0.97 -11.01
CA THR A 16 16.95 -0.04 -10.17
C THR A 16 17.78 -0.45 -8.95
N GLN A 17 19.05 -0.01 -8.90
CA GLN A 17 19.96 -0.29 -7.79
C GLN A 17 20.08 0.89 -6.83
N GLU A 18 19.58 2.05 -7.21
CA GLU A 18 19.58 3.21 -6.34
C GLU A 18 18.58 3.04 -5.21
N ILE A 19 19.08 3.14 -4.00
CA ILE A 19 18.25 3.09 -2.80
C ILE A 19 17.80 4.51 -2.46
N PHE A 20 16.49 4.70 -2.32
CA PHE A 20 15.94 5.95 -1.78
C PHE A 20 16.44 6.18 -0.35
N VAL A 21 16.99 7.35 -0.12
CA VAL A 21 17.40 7.80 1.23
C VAL A 21 16.17 8.42 1.90
N PRO A 22 15.66 7.85 3.00
CA PRO A 22 14.51 8.42 3.70
C PRO A 22 14.85 9.79 4.30
N ASP A 23 14.03 10.80 3.99
CA ASP A 23 14.08 12.12 4.61
C ASP A 23 13.21 12.15 5.87
N SER A 24 12.00 11.60 5.77
CA SER A 24 11.10 11.50 6.90
C SER A 24 10.17 10.30 6.78
N THR A 25 9.80 9.74 7.92
CA THR A 25 8.76 8.72 8.04
C THR A 25 7.85 9.12 9.19
N CYS A 26 6.56 9.24 8.91
CA CYS A 26 5.56 9.61 9.89
C CYS A 26 4.41 8.61 9.86
N TYR A 27 3.91 8.27 11.04
CA TYR A 27 2.70 7.51 11.20
C TYR A 27 1.58 8.42 11.72
N TYR A 28 0.56 8.57 10.93
CA TYR A 28 -0.70 9.22 11.31
C TYR A 28 -1.77 8.15 11.52
N PRO A 29 -2.82 8.41 12.31
CA PRO A 29 -3.94 7.49 12.40
C PRO A 29 -4.51 7.17 11.00
N GLY A 30 -4.39 5.90 10.59
CA GLY A 30 -4.85 5.43 9.29
C GLY A 30 -3.96 5.73 8.08
N GLU A 31 -2.82 6.39 8.28
CA GLU A 31 -1.87 6.68 7.20
C GLU A 31 -0.42 6.45 7.64
N LEU A 32 0.35 5.73 6.82
CA LEU A 32 1.80 5.75 6.88
C LEU A 32 2.32 6.65 5.77
N TYR A 33 3.11 7.64 6.15
CA TYR A 33 3.75 8.59 5.24
C TYR A 33 5.26 8.37 5.23
N MET A 34 5.85 8.42 4.04
CA MET A 34 7.29 8.43 3.85
C MET A 34 7.65 9.43 2.75
N SER A 35 8.65 10.27 2.99
CA SER A 35 9.36 11.00 1.95
C SER A 35 10.80 10.51 1.86
N ALA A 36 11.33 10.47 0.66
CA ALA A 36 12.69 10.03 0.38
C ALA A 36 13.20 10.70 -0.89
N HIS A 37 14.51 10.75 -1.05
CA HIS A 37 15.16 11.28 -2.25
C HIS A 37 16.20 10.31 -2.80
N SER A 38 16.53 10.52 -4.06
CA SER A 38 17.59 9.85 -4.79
C SER A 38 18.31 10.85 -5.70
N THR A 39 19.28 10.41 -6.49
CA THR A 39 19.93 11.29 -7.49
C THR A 39 18.98 11.67 -8.64
N HIS A 40 17.86 10.94 -8.81
CA HIS A 40 16.87 11.15 -9.88
C HIS A 40 15.67 11.99 -9.46
N GLY A 41 15.53 12.31 -8.18
CA GLY A 41 14.43 13.12 -7.66
C GLY A 41 13.94 12.66 -6.28
N SER A 42 12.87 13.31 -5.84
CA SER A 42 12.22 13.02 -4.56
C SER A 42 10.92 12.26 -4.78
N ILE A 43 10.61 11.40 -3.84
CA ILE A 43 9.39 10.59 -3.84
C ILE A 43 8.66 10.72 -2.51
N THR A 44 7.34 10.81 -2.57
CA THR A 44 6.46 10.73 -1.40
C THR A 44 5.57 9.51 -1.54
N GLN A 45 5.48 8.72 -0.49
CA GLN A 45 4.63 7.53 -0.42
C GLN A 45 3.65 7.69 0.75
N ARG A 46 2.36 7.42 0.47
CA ARG A 46 1.30 7.39 1.48
C ARG A 46 0.56 6.07 1.39
N LEU A 47 0.54 5.32 2.48
CA LEU A 47 -0.19 4.06 2.58
C LEU A 47 -1.38 4.22 3.51
N ASN A 48 -2.59 4.01 2.99
CA ASN A 48 -3.84 4.12 3.73
C ASN A 48 -4.61 2.80 3.67
N PHE A 49 -5.13 2.32 4.81
CA PHE A 49 -6.04 1.18 4.81
C PHE A 49 -7.46 1.64 4.44
N THR A 50 -7.87 1.35 3.22
CA THR A 50 -9.19 1.71 2.68
C THR A 50 -10.29 0.72 3.06
N SER A 51 -9.91 -0.51 3.44
CA SER A 51 -10.80 -1.53 3.99
C SER A 51 -10.03 -2.46 4.93
N ALA A 52 -10.69 -3.47 5.47
CA ALA A 52 -10.04 -4.49 6.30
C ALA A 52 -9.03 -5.34 5.52
N SER A 53 -9.20 -5.46 4.21
CA SER A 53 -8.38 -6.30 3.33
C SER A 53 -7.55 -5.54 2.31
N THR A 54 -7.69 -4.21 2.20
CA THR A 54 -7.03 -3.42 1.15
C THR A 54 -6.34 -2.19 1.71
N ALA A 55 -5.06 -2.06 1.38
CA ALA A 55 -4.27 -0.85 1.55
C ALA A 55 -4.06 -0.17 0.18
N LEU A 56 -4.22 1.14 0.14
CA LEU A 56 -3.93 1.98 -1.01
C LEU A 56 -2.58 2.66 -0.81
N LEU A 57 -1.62 2.35 -1.67
CA LEU A 57 -0.34 3.05 -1.77
C LEU A 57 -0.47 4.16 -2.82
N ARG A 58 -0.25 5.40 -2.42
CA ARG A 58 -0.22 6.57 -3.29
C ARG A 58 1.20 7.10 -3.36
N ILE A 59 1.66 7.34 -4.58
CA ILE A 59 3.02 7.79 -4.86
C ILE A 59 2.96 9.09 -5.61
N GLU A 60 3.73 10.07 -5.16
CA GLU A 60 4.00 11.34 -5.80
C GLU A 60 5.51 11.50 -5.96
N ALA A 61 5.96 12.11 -7.06
CA ALA A 61 7.36 12.45 -7.26
C ALA A 61 7.47 13.82 -7.94
N ASP A 62 8.60 14.47 -7.77
CA ASP A 62 8.92 15.78 -8.36
C ASP A 62 9.57 15.67 -9.74
N THR A 63 9.61 14.49 -10.31
CA THR A 63 10.20 14.17 -11.62
C THR A 63 9.21 13.43 -12.52
N ALA A 64 9.42 13.48 -13.82
CA ALA A 64 8.66 12.72 -14.82
C ALA A 64 9.29 11.35 -15.13
N GLU A 65 10.23 10.89 -14.31
CA GLU A 65 10.89 9.59 -14.51
C GLU A 65 9.89 8.44 -14.39
N ASP A 66 10.12 7.39 -15.16
CA ASP A 66 9.37 6.15 -15.09
C ASP A 66 9.53 5.51 -13.71
N LEU A 67 8.45 4.96 -13.16
CA LEU A 67 8.48 4.21 -11.90
C LEU A 67 8.54 2.72 -12.15
N LEU A 68 9.43 2.04 -11.45
CA LEU A 68 9.51 0.59 -11.41
C LEU A 68 9.08 0.08 -10.04
N PHE A 69 8.09 -0.79 -10.04
CA PHE A 69 7.72 -1.58 -8.87
C PHE A 69 8.26 -2.99 -9.03
N SER A 70 8.65 -3.58 -7.91
CA SER A 70 9.08 -4.97 -7.87
C SER A 70 8.55 -5.67 -6.64
N GLY A 71 8.31 -6.97 -6.76
CA GLY A 71 7.99 -7.84 -5.64
C GLY A 71 8.79 -9.12 -5.72
N SER A 72 9.33 -9.53 -4.59
CA SER A 72 10.22 -10.68 -4.46
C SER A 72 10.18 -11.29 -3.07
N GLN A 73 10.94 -12.36 -2.88
CA GLN A 73 11.08 -13.04 -1.59
C GLN A 73 9.74 -13.51 -1.02
N TRP A 74 8.91 -14.08 -1.89
CA TRP A 74 7.67 -14.71 -1.51
C TRP A 74 7.92 -15.97 -0.68
N GLY A 75 6.96 -16.32 0.17
CA GLY A 75 7.01 -17.55 0.96
C GLY A 75 7.20 -18.79 0.08
N LYS A 76 7.76 -19.85 0.66
CA LYS A 76 8.20 -21.07 -0.06
C LYS A 76 7.11 -21.69 -0.95
N ASP A 77 5.87 -21.67 -0.49
CA ASP A 77 4.75 -22.32 -1.17
C ASP A 77 3.86 -21.33 -1.96
N ILE A 78 4.31 -20.08 -2.10
CA ILE A 78 3.56 -19.03 -2.82
C ILE A 78 3.80 -19.18 -4.32
N THR A 79 2.71 -19.15 -5.07
CA THR A 79 2.72 -19.07 -6.54
C THR A 79 2.29 -17.67 -6.97
N VAL A 80 3.14 -17.02 -7.76
CA VAL A 80 2.87 -15.69 -8.32
C VAL A 80 2.37 -15.82 -9.75
N SER A 81 1.28 -15.14 -10.08
CA SER A 81 0.75 -14.96 -11.43
C SER A 81 0.53 -13.49 -11.74
N VAL A 82 0.46 -13.16 -13.02
CA VAL A 82 0.15 -11.83 -13.52
C VAL A 82 -1.12 -11.92 -14.36
N GLU A 83 -2.12 -11.12 -14.02
CA GLU A 83 -3.42 -11.09 -14.68
C GLU A 83 -3.83 -9.63 -14.93
N GLN A 84 -3.94 -9.23 -16.20
CA GLN A 84 -4.23 -7.85 -16.61
C GLN A 84 -3.25 -6.83 -15.97
N ASN A 85 -3.73 -6.00 -15.05
CA ASN A 85 -2.94 -5.01 -14.31
C ASN A 85 -2.67 -5.42 -12.85
N SER A 86 -2.80 -6.71 -12.53
CA SER A 86 -2.65 -7.25 -11.18
C SER A 86 -1.60 -8.34 -11.12
N VAL A 87 -0.85 -8.34 -10.05
CA VAL A 87 -0.02 -9.46 -9.60
C VAL A 87 -0.79 -10.18 -8.50
N ILE A 88 -0.87 -11.50 -8.60
CA ILE A 88 -1.62 -12.33 -7.67
C ILE A 88 -0.69 -13.39 -7.12
N ALA A 89 -0.46 -13.35 -5.81
CA ALA A 89 0.36 -14.30 -5.07
C ALA A 89 -0.55 -15.19 -4.22
N ARG A 90 -0.62 -16.48 -4.54
CA ARG A 90 -1.51 -17.46 -3.90
C ARG A 90 -0.73 -18.43 -3.03
N HIS A 91 -1.22 -18.67 -1.84
CA HIS A 91 -0.78 -19.76 -0.98
C HIS A 91 -1.73 -20.96 -1.12
N PRO A 92 -1.25 -22.22 -1.02
CA PRO A 92 -2.09 -23.42 -1.14
C PRO A 92 -3.24 -23.53 -0.14
N SER A 93 -3.16 -22.86 1.01
CA SER A 93 -4.23 -22.77 2.01
C SER A 93 -5.39 -21.84 1.62
N GLY A 94 -5.26 -21.10 0.52
CA GLY A 94 -6.31 -20.21 -0.02
C GLY A 94 -6.06 -18.73 0.21
N GLU A 95 -5.12 -18.37 1.08
CA GLU A 95 -4.76 -16.96 1.27
C GLU A 95 -4.10 -16.40 0.00
N THR A 96 -4.44 -15.18 -0.32
CA THR A 96 -3.98 -14.49 -1.52
C THR A 96 -3.60 -13.05 -1.22
N VAL A 97 -2.47 -12.62 -1.75
CA VAL A 97 -2.09 -11.20 -1.83
C VAL A 97 -2.22 -10.76 -3.28
N THR A 98 -2.85 -9.61 -3.50
CA THR A 98 -2.87 -8.98 -4.83
C THR A 98 -2.20 -7.61 -4.77
N VAL A 99 -1.45 -7.28 -5.82
CA VAL A 99 -0.93 -5.94 -6.06
C VAL A 99 -1.52 -5.48 -7.38
N THR A 100 -2.45 -4.53 -7.34
CA THR A 100 -3.19 -4.04 -8.50
C THR A 100 -2.78 -2.60 -8.80
N PHE A 101 -2.42 -2.36 -10.03
CA PHE A 101 -1.95 -1.08 -10.53
C PHE A 101 -3.03 -0.35 -11.32
N THR A 102 -2.86 0.97 -11.51
CA THR A 102 -3.65 1.71 -12.49
C THR A 102 -3.47 1.12 -13.90
N PRO A 103 -4.43 1.30 -14.82
CA PRO A 103 -4.24 0.93 -16.22
C PRO A 103 -2.96 1.56 -16.81
N ASN A 104 -2.38 0.93 -17.82
CA ASN A 104 -1.13 1.30 -18.52
C ASN A 104 0.17 0.98 -17.75
N VAL A 105 0.16 -0.02 -16.91
CA VAL A 105 1.36 -0.63 -16.34
C VAL A 105 1.85 -1.76 -17.25
N GLU A 106 3.17 -1.83 -17.46
CA GLU A 106 3.82 -2.97 -18.11
C GLU A 106 4.24 -3.98 -17.05
N LEU A 107 3.50 -5.08 -16.93
CA LEU A 107 3.79 -6.14 -15.97
C LEU A 107 4.62 -7.25 -16.59
N ALA A 108 5.70 -7.64 -15.93
CA ALA A 108 6.51 -8.81 -16.28
C ALA A 108 6.71 -9.70 -15.05
N LYS A 109 6.81 -11.01 -15.29
CA LYS A 109 7.07 -12.02 -14.28
C LYS A 109 8.31 -12.81 -14.65
N THR A 110 9.20 -13.04 -13.70
CA THR A 110 10.36 -13.93 -13.83
C THR A 110 10.38 -14.86 -12.62
N ASP A 111 10.19 -16.14 -12.83
CA ASP A 111 10.00 -17.12 -11.77
C ASP A 111 8.85 -16.73 -10.83
N ASN A 112 9.13 -16.52 -9.55
CA ASN A 112 8.18 -16.05 -8.55
C ASN A 112 8.33 -14.54 -8.24
N ASN A 113 9.12 -13.80 -9.02
CA ASN A 113 9.26 -12.36 -8.89
C ASN A 113 8.44 -11.65 -9.95
N TYR A 114 8.11 -10.38 -9.72
CA TYR A 114 7.49 -9.55 -10.73
C TYR A 114 8.15 -8.18 -10.79
N THR A 115 8.00 -7.54 -11.95
CA THR A 115 8.26 -6.12 -12.14
C THR A 115 7.03 -5.46 -12.77
N ALA A 116 6.79 -4.20 -12.41
CA ALA A 116 5.70 -3.39 -12.94
C ALA A 116 6.25 -2.01 -13.30
N LEU A 117 6.31 -1.71 -14.59
CA LEU A 117 6.83 -0.44 -15.10
C LEU A 117 5.66 0.50 -15.40
N VAL A 118 5.66 1.67 -14.77
CA VAL A 118 4.73 2.77 -15.04
C VAL A 118 5.49 3.84 -15.82
N ARG A 119 5.20 3.94 -17.12
CA ARG A 119 5.85 4.92 -18.02
C ARG A 119 5.19 6.27 -17.92
N SER A 120 6.02 7.33 -17.93
CA SER A 120 5.55 8.72 -17.91
C SER A 120 4.40 8.93 -16.92
N PRO A 121 4.63 8.63 -15.63
CA PRO A 121 3.57 8.56 -14.65
C PRO A 121 2.83 9.89 -14.52
N ARG A 122 1.50 9.82 -14.41
CA ARG A 122 0.68 10.94 -13.98
C ARG A 122 0.44 10.79 -12.49
N TYR A 123 0.96 11.70 -11.71
CA TYR A 123 0.84 11.66 -10.26
C TYR A 123 -0.52 12.15 -9.75
N PRO A 124 -1.04 11.59 -8.65
CA PRO A 124 -0.45 10.46 -7.93
C PRO A 124 -0.62 9.13 -8.65
N VAL A 125 0.40 8.26 -8.59
CA VAL A 125 0.27 6.87 -8.97
C VAL A 125 -0.34 6.09 -7.82
N ASN A 126 -1.43 5.38 -8.07
CA ASN A 126 -2.16 4.60 -7.09
C ASN A 126 -1.92 3.09 -7.30
N VAL A 127 -1.63 2.38 -6.22
CA VAL A 127 -1.44 0.93 -6.20
C VAL A 127 -2.27 0.35 -5.04
N ALA A 128 -3.12 -0.62 -5.31
CA ALA A 128 -3.88 -1.32 -4.29
C ALA A 128 -3.16 -2.61 -3.90
N ILE A 129 -2.87 -2.78 -2.61
CA ILE A 129 -2.30 -4.00 -2.05
C ILE A 129 -3.39 -4.63 -1.20
N SER A 130 -3.86 -5.82 -1.57
CA SER A 130 -4.97 -6.47 -0.89
C SER A 130 -4.59 -7.87 -0.41
N PHE A 131 -5.15 -8.25 0.73
CA PHE A 131 -5.03 -9.58 1.30
C PHE A 131 -6.41 -10.22 1.44
N PHE A 132 -6.55 -11.43 0.95
CA PHE A 132 -7.80 -12.20 0.96
C PHE A 132 -7.59 -13.57 1.57
N THR A 133 -8.60 -14.04 2.31
CA THR A 133 -8.59 -15.35 2.97
C THR A 133 -9.21 -16.45 2.09
N SER A 134 -9.85 -16.05 0.99
CA SER A 134 -10.46 -16.97 0.04
C SER A 134 -10.56 -16.39 -1.37
N GLU A 135 -10.62 -17.25 -2.37
CA GLU A 135 -10.79 -16.85 -3.77
C GLU A 135 -12.13 -16.14 -4.02
N LYS A 136 -13.17 -16.51 -3.30
CA LYS A 136 -14.48 -15.85 -3.38
C LYS A 136 -14.40 -14.39 -2.92
N GLU A 137 -13.71 -14.14 -1.81
CA GLU A 137 -13.45 -12.80 -1.28
C GLU A 137 -12.61 -11.99 -2.28
N MET A 138 -11.56 -12.57 -2.81
CA MET A 138 -10.72 -11.95 -3.83
C MET A 138 -11.52 -11.53 -5.05
N THR A 139 -12.30 -12.44 -5.64
CA THR A 139 -13.08 -12.17 -6.86
C THR A 139 -14.09 -11.04 -6.64
N ALA A 140 -14.77 -11.04 -5.48
CA ALA A 140 -15.73 -9.98 -5.15
C ALA A 140 -15.06 -8.60 -4.97
N ASN A 141 -13.85 -8.55 -4.43
CA ASN A 141 -13.14 -7.30 -4.16
C ASN A 141 -12.38 -6.78 -5.39
N LEU A 142 -11.81 -7.64 -6.23
CA LEU A 142 -11.08 -7.21 -7.44
C LEU A 142 -11.94 -6.35 -8.37
N GLN A 143 -13.26 -6.59 -8.42
CA GLN A 143 -14.18 -5.78 -9.22
C GLN A 143 -14.28 -4.31 -8.77
N ASN A 144 -13.99 -4.01 -7.51
CA ASN A 144 -14.06 -2.67 -6.94
C ASN A 144 -12.74 -1.90 -7.05
N LEU A 145 -11.61 -2.59 -7.26
CA LEU A 145 -10.29 -1.97 -7.29
C LEU A 145 -10.11 -0.94 -8.42
N PRO A 146 -10.64 -1.11 -9.64
CA PRO A 146 -10.54 -0.08 -10.67
C PRO A 146 -11.16 1.25 -10.25
N SER A 147 -12.30 1.22 -9.56
CA SER A 147 -12.93 2.43 -9.02
C SER A 147 -12.09 3.09 -7.94
N LEU A 148 -11.54 2.29 -7.01
CA LEU A 148 -10.63 2.77 -5.96
C LEU A 148 -9.36 3.42 -6.55
N LEU A 149 -8.73 2.80 -7.54
CA LEU A 149 -7.51 3.29 -8.15
C LEU A 149 -7.72 4.57 -8.96
N ASN A 150 -8.86 4.70 -9.66
CA ASN A 150 -9.17 5.85 -10.47
C ASN A 150 -9.69 7.05 -9.66
N ASN A 151 -10.45 6.79 -8.59
CA ASN A 151 -11.00 7.82 -7.70
C ASN A 151 -10.91 7.39 -6.23
N PRO A 152 -9.73 7.51 -5.60
CA PRO A 152 -9.52 7.10 -4.22
C PRO A 152 -10.16 8.03 -3.17
N ALA A 153 -10.57 9.23 -3.56
CA ALA A 153 -11.01 10.26 -2.61
C ALA A 153 -12.14 9.80 -1.65
N PRO A 154 -13.21 9.11 -2.10
CA PRO A 154 -14.24 8.63 -1.18
C PRO A 154 -13.72 7.63 -0.15
N ALA A 155 -12.84 6.71 -0.55
CA ALA A 155 -12.28 5.71 0.35
C ALA A 155 -11.29 6.32 1.36
N LEU A 156 -10.51 7.31 0.94
CA LEU A 156 -9.62 8.07 1.82
C LEU A 156 -10.41 8.90 2.83
N GLN A 157 -11.49 9.54 2.40
CA GLN A 157 -12.39 10.28 3.27
C GLN A 157 -13.03 9.35 4.32
N ALA A 158 -13.57 8.22 3.91
CA ALA A 158 -14.15 7.22 4.82
C ALA A 158 -13.11 6.68 5.83
N ASN A 159 -11.86 6.51 5.39
CA ASN A 159 -10.77 6.14 6.30
C ASN A 159 -10.49 7.25 7.33
N ALA A 160 -10.42 8.50 6.91
CA ALA A 160 -10.19 9.63 7.80
C ALA A 160 -11.33 9.76 8.85
N GLU A 161 -12.59 9.71 8.40
CA GLU A 161 -13.77 9.76 9.28
C GLU A 161 -13.81 8.62 10.29
N ARG A 162 -13.44 7.41 9.86
CA ARG A 162 -13.33 6.26 10.77
C ARG A 162 -12.31 6.51 11.86
N TRP A 163 -11.13 7.01 11.53
CA TRP A 163 -10.08 7.32 12.50
C TRP A 163 -10.45 8.47 13.42
N GLU A 164 -11.06 9.54 12.88
CA GLU A 164 -11.60 10.64 13.67
C GLU A 164 -12.64 10.11 14.69
N GLY A 165 -13.54 9.22 14.24
CA GLY A 165 -14.51 8.58 15.11
C GLY A 165 -13.88 7.74 16.23
N TYR A 166 -12.73 7.12 16.02
CA TYR A 166 -11.98 6.44 17.07
C TYR A 166 -11.31 7.45 18.01
N LEU A 167 -10.63 8.45 17.48
CA LEU A 167 -9.88 9.43 18.26
C LEU A 167 -10.80 10.27 19.16
N THR A 168 -11.95 10.71 18.67
CA THR A 168 -12.91 11.49 19.46
C THR A 168 -13.49 10.73 20.65
N LYS A 169 -13.52 9.39 20.60
CA LYS A 169 -13.94 8.54 21.73
C LYS A 169 -12.86 8.37 22.78
N ILE A 170 -11.61 8.60 22.43
CA ILE A 170 -10.44 8.29 23.26
C ILE A 170 -9.84 9.56 23.84
N LEU A 171 -9.74 10.62 23.04
CA LEU A 171 -9.20 11.89 23.49
C LEU A 171 -10.23 12.59 24.39
N ARG A 172 -9.95 12.63 25.66
CA ARG A 172 -10.82 13.26 26.66
C ARG A 172 -10.44 14.72 26.79
N LYS A 173 -11.43 15.60 26.90
CA LYS A 173 -11.23 17.06 27.04
C LYS A 173 -10.42 17.47 28.28
N ASP A 174 -10.39 16.60 29.29
CA ASP A 174 -9.70 16.80 30.56
C ASP A 174 -8.28 16.19 30.59
N MET A 175 -7.86 15.55 29.49
CA MET A 175 -6.55 14.94 29.41
C MET A 175 -5.47 15.99 29.13
N LYS A 176 -4.33 15.85 29.78
CA LYS A 176 -3.20 16.75 29.51
C LYS A 176 -2.65 16.46 28.11
N PRO A 177 -2.29 17.49 27.30
CA PRO A 177 -1.79 17.33 25.92
C PRO A 177 -0.60 16.38 25.79
N GLU A 178 0.24 16.27 26.82
CA GLU A 178 1.38 15.34 26.85
C GLU A 178 0.96 13.86 26.81
N TYR A 179 -0.26 13.53 27.25
CA TYR A 179 -0.80 12.17 27.22
C TYR A 179 -1.56 11.87 25.91
N ASP A 180 -2.01 12.88 25.18
CA ASP A 180 -2.75 12.70 23.92
C ASP A 180 -1.94 11.86 22.92
N ARG A 181 -0.66 12.16 22.77
CA ARG A 181 0.22 11.42 21.86
C ARG A 181 0.38 9.95 22.26
N ILE A 182 0.45 9.67 23.56
CA ILE A 182 0.58 8.30 24.08
C ILE A 182 -0.73 7.56 23.87
N ALA A 183 -1.87 8.20 24.17
CA ALA A 183 -3.20 7.62 23.98
C ALA A 183 -3.46 7.30 22.50
N VAL A 184 -3.18 8.24 21.61
CA VAL A 184 -3.30 8.03 20.16
C VAL A 184 -2.43 6.86 19.69
N LYS A 185 -1.16 6.79 20.12
CA LYS A 185 -0.27 5.69 19.77
C LYS A 185 -0.76 4.34 20.30
N ALA A 186 -1.19 4.28 21.55
CA ALA A 186 -1.70 3.04 22.15
C ALA A 186 -2.92 2.50 21.40
N VAL A 187 -3.86 3.38 21.08
CA VAL A 187 -5.09 2.99 20.38
C VAL A 187 -4.84 2.62 18.94
N THR A 188 -4.01 3.39 18.22
CA THR A 188 -3.62 3.01 16.84
C THR A 188 -2.97 1.64 16.82
N THR A 189 -2.13 1.32 17.81
CA THR A 189 -1.51 -0.01 17.92
C THR A 189 -2.56 -1.09 18.20
N LEU A 190 -3.50 -0.85 19.10
CA LEU A 190 -4.57 -1.80 19.42
C LEU A 190 -5.48 -2.06 18.21
N ILE A 191 -5.95 -1.01 17.55
CA ILE A 191 -6.83 -1.12 16.38
C ILE A 191 -6.11 -1.80 15.20
N SER A 192 -4.85 -1.47 14.95
CA SER A 192 -4.06 -2.08 13.87
C SER A 192 -3.80 -3.57 14.09
N ASN A 193 -3.82 -4.03 15.34
CA ASN A 193 -3.68 -5.45 15.69
C ASN A 193 -5.02 -6.15 15.93
N TRP A 194 -6.13 -5.42 15.91
CA TRP A 194 -7.46 -6.00 16.09
C TRP A 194 -7.89 -6.66 14.79
N ARG A 195 -7.82 -7.98 14.79
CA ARG A 195 -8.40 -8.80 13.72
C ARG A 195 -9.75 -9.32 14.21
N THR A 196 -10.81 -8.82 13.63
CA THR A 196 -12.15 -9.38 13.80
C THR A 196 -12.35 -10.52 12.81
#